data_29f6966acfe6223b6281c102a273a384
#
_entry.id   29f6966acfe6223b6281c102a273a384
#
_cell.length_a   1.000
_cell.length_b   1.000
_cell.length_c   1.000
_cell.angle_alpha   90.00
_cell.angle_beta   90.00
_cell.angle_gamma   90.00
#
_symmetry.space_group_name_H-M   'P 1'
#
loop_
_entity.id
_entity.type
_entity.pdbx_description
1 polymer ?
#
loop_
_entity_poly.entity_id
_entity_poly.type
_entity_poly.pdbx_seq_one_letter_code
_entity_poly.pdbx_strand_id
1 'polypeptide(L)' 'EGVPAVFECKISATPDPVVQWYYNSQMIKPSKYFQMHSNRGVHRLTITGAFPEDEGTYKCIARNQSGEVTCIAHLTV' A
#
# COMPACT_ATOMS: atom_id res chain seq x y z
N GLU A 1 -18.81 -1.49 -4.76
CA GLU A 1 -18.61 -0.05 -4.81
C GLU A 1 -18.92 0.58 -3.46
N GLY A 2 -18.09 1.58 -3.06
CA GLY A 2 -18.28 2.23 -1.78
C GLY A 2 -17.89 1.39 -0.59
N VAL A 3 -17.31 0.23 -0.80
CA VAL A 3 -16.85 -0.68 0.24
C VAL A 3 -15.36 -0.46 0.45
N PRO A 4 -14.87 -0.46 1.71
CA PRO A 4 -13.43 -0.30 1.94
C PRO A 4 -12.62 -1.42 1.30
N ALA A 5 -11.48 -1.05 0.72
CA ALA A 5 -10.52 -2.00 0.18
C ALA A 5 -9.26 -1.93 1.02
N VAL A 6 -8.71 -3.09 1.39
CA VAL A 6 -7.52 -3.16 2.24
C VAL A 6 -6.45 -4.01 1.56
N PHE A 7 -5.25 -3.44 1.44
CA PHE A 7 -4.08 -4.16 0.98
C PHE A 7 -3.10 -4.31 2.14
N GLU A 8 -2.60 -5.51 2.35
CA GLU A 8 -1.62 -5.77 3.40
C GLU A 8 -0.36 -6.39 2.81
N CYS A 9 0.77 -5.99 3.34
CA CYS A 9 2.06 -6.55 2.96
C CYS A 9 2.86 -6.80 4.23
N LYS A 10 3.32 -8.03 4.43
CA LYS A 10 4.20 -8.37 5.54
C LYS A 10 5.64 -8.28 5.07
N ILE A 11 6.42 -7.46 5.74
CA ILE A 11 7.81 -7.26 5.39
C ILE A 11 8.65 -7.42 6.64
N SER A 12 9.57 -8.39 6.59
CA SER A 12 10.51 -8.61 7.68
C SER A 12 11.87 -8.06 7.24
N ALA A 13 12.29 -6.98 7.87
CA ALA A 13 13.54 -6.32 7.52
C ALA A 13 14.15 -5.64 8.73
N THR A 14 15.48 -5.64 8.77
CA THR A 14 16.26 -4.97 9.81
C THR A 14 17.36 -4.16 9.13
N PRO A 15 17.44 -2.85 9.35
CA PRO A 15 16.54 -2.02 10.12
C PRO A 15 15.16 -1.84 9.45
N ASP A 16 14.21 -1.24 10.19
CA ASP A 16 12.86 -1.02 9.69
C ASP A 16 12.89 -0.27 8.36
N PRO A 17 12.16 -0.76 7.34
CA PRO A 17 12.19 -0.14 6.03
C PRO A 17 11.32 1.11 5.95
N VAL A 18 11.63 1.95 4.99
CA VAL A 18 10.73 3.03 4.57
C VAL A 18 9.78 2.43 3.55
N VAL A 19 8.47 2.57 3.80
CA VAL A 19 7.44 1.96 2.96
C VAL A 19 6.67 3.05 2.24
N GLN A 20 6.49 2.88 0.93
CA GLN A 20 5.69 3.78 0.10
C GLN A 20 4.70 2.99 -0.72
N TRP A 21 3.52 3.56 -0.90
CA TRP A 21 2.45 2.96 -1.68
C TRP A 21 2.25 3.73 -2.98
N TYR A 22 1.96 3.00 -4.06
CA TYR A 22 1.77 3.58 -5.38
C TYR A 22 0.48 3.07 -6.00
N TYR A 23 -0.17 3.94 -6.77
CA TYR A 23 -1.33 3.60 -7.59
C TYR A 23 -0.97 3.88 -9.03
N ASN A 24 -0.97 2.83 -9.89
CA ASN A 24 -0.59 2.95 -11.29
C ASN A 24 0.69 3.77 -11.49
N SER A 25 1.72 3.46 -10.68
CA SER A 25 3.05 4.09 -10.72
C SER A 25 3.12 5.51 -10.18
N GLN A 26 2.03 6.02 -9.58
CA GLN A 26 2.04 7.31 -8.92
C GLN A 26 2.03 7.12 -7.40
N MET A 27 2.91 7.86 -6.72
CA MET A 27 2.98 7.77 -5.26
C MET A 27 1.68 8.25 -4.62
N ILE A 28 1.17 7.45 -3.68
CA ILE A 28 -0.03 7.78 -2.93
C ILE A 28 0.38 8.55 -1.68
N LYS A 29 -0.27 9.69 -1.43
CA LYS A 29 -0.08 10.45 -0.21
C LYS A 29 -1.18 10.11 0.79
N PRO A 30 -0.85 9.99 2.09
CA PRO A 30 -1.88 9.74 3.10
C PRO A 30 -2.95 10.82 3.10
N SER A 31 -4.21 10.39 3.26
CA SER A 31 -5.35 11.31 3.28
C SER A 31 -6.52 10.61 3.97
N LYS A 32 -7.66 11.29 4.03
CA LYS A 32 -8.89 10.65 4.54
C LYS A 32 -9.32 9.48 3.65
N TYR A 33 -8.99 9.55 2.37
CA TYR A 33 -9.37 8.55 1.40
C TYR A 33 -8.42 7.37 1.39
N PHE A 34 -7.12 7.65 1.51
CA PHE A 34 -6.07 6.63 1.56
C PHE A 34 -5.41 6.67 2.94
N GLN A 35 -5.64 5.63 3.73
CA GLN A 35 -5.08 5.53 5.06
C GLN A 35 -4.01 4.45 5.08
N MET A 36 -2.89 4.76 5.69
CA MET A 36 -1.75 3.84 5.75
C MET A 36 -1.38 3.55 7.20
N HIS A 37 -1.16 2.28 7.48
CA HIS A 37 -0.75 1.83 8.81
C HIS A 37 0.41 0.88 8.71
N SER A 38 1.31 0.96 9.69
CA SER A 38 2.43 0.04 9.81
C SER A 38 2.52 -0.43 11.25
N ASN A 39 2.59 -1.75 11.46
CA ASN A 39 2.68 -2.31 12.79
C ASN A 39 3.40 -3.66 12.72
N ARG A 40 4.56 -3.74 13.36
CA ARG A 40 5.33 -4.99 13.47
C ARG A 40 5.55 -5.70 12.14
N GLY A 41 5.98 -4.94 11.13
CA GLY A 41 6.27 -5.50 9.81
C GLY A 41 5.05 -5.70 8.93
N VAL A 42 3.85 -5.41 9.43
CA VAL A 42 2.66 -5.44 8.61
C VAL A 42 2.34 -4.03 8.14
N HIS A 43 2.29 -3.85 6.83
CA HIS A 43 2.02 -2.55 6.23
C HIS A 43 0.68 -2.63 5.51
N ARG A 44 -0.20 -1.70 5.81
CA ARG A 44 -1.58 -1.75 5.32
C ARG A 44 -1.96 -0.44 4.64
N LEU A 45 -2.56 -0.56 3.47
CA LEU A 45 -3.18 0.56 2.78
C LEU A 45 -4.69 0.31 2.77
N THR A 46 -5.46 1.28 3.27
CA THR A 46 -6.91 1.20 3.29
C THR A 46 -7.49 2.30 2.41
N ILE A 47 -8.30 1.90 1.43
CA ILE A 47 -9.10 2.84 0.63
C ILE A 47 -10.47 2.85 1.28
N THR A 48 -10.88 3.99 1.83
CA THR A 48 -12.09 4.06 2.67
C THR A 48 -13.39 3.79 1.94
N GLY A 49 -13.41 3.97 0.61
CA GLY A 49 -14.57 3.60 -0.18
C GLY A 49 -14.12 3.41 -1.62
N ALA A 50 -14.08 2.16 -2.09
CA ALA A 50 -13.58 1.85 -3.42
C ALA A 50 -14.65 2.05 -4.48
N PHE A 51 -14.37 2.88 -5.47
CA PHE A 51 -15.24 3.14 -6.61
C PHE A 51 -14.53 2.71 -7.90
N PRO A 52 -15.23 2.63 -9.04
CA PRO A 52 -14.61 2.18 -10.29
C PRO A 52 -13.34 2.94 -10.67
N GLU A 53 -13.23 4.22 -10.34
CA GLU A 53 -12.03 5.01 -10.63
C GLU A 53 -10.83 4.59 -9.79
N ASP A 54 -11.03 3.78 -8.75
CA ASP A 54 -9.94 3.28 -7.92
C ASP A 54 -9.38 1.96 -8.45
N GLU A 55 -9.98 1.39 -9.47
CA GLU A 55 -9.50 0.16 -10.06
C GLU A 55 -8.13 0.34 -10.67
N GLY A 56 -7.26 -0.63 -10.47
CA GLY A 56 -5.91 -0.57 -11.03
C GLY A 56 -4.91 -1.36 -10.23
N THR A 57 -3.65 -1.01 -10.40
CA THR A 57 -2.53 -1.71 -9.78
C THR A 57 -2.00 -0.90 -8.60
N TYR A 58 -1.97 -1.55 -7.44
CA TYR A 58 -1.41 -0.96 -6.23
C TYR A 58 -0.10 -1.65 -5.90
N LYS A 59 0.89 -0.86 -5.53
CA LYS A 59 2.24 -1.36 -5.28
C LYS A 59 2.74 -0.80 -3.95
N CYS A 60 3.35 -1.67 -3.16
CA CYS A 60 4.03 -1.29 -1.93
C CYS A 60 5.52 -1.53 -2.14
N ILE A 61 6.32 -0.50 -1.96
CA ILE A 61 7.77 -0.61 -2.04
C ILE A 61 8.36 -0.32 -0.68
N ALA A 62 9.12 -1.27 -0.15
CA ALA A 62 9.79 -1.13 1.13
C ALA A 62 11.29 -1.12 0.90
N ARG A 63 11.98 -0.12 1.42
CA ARG A 63 13.43 0.06 1.25
C ARG A 63 14.12 0.24 2.59
N ASN A 64 15.27 -0.41 2.71
CA ASN A 64 16.22 -0.11 3.77
C ASN A 64 17.63 -0.22 3.19
N GLN A 65 18.65 -0.07 4.03
CA GLN A 65 20.02 -0.08 3.52
C GLN A 65 20.45 -1.45 2.97
N SER A 66 19.70 -2.50 3.26
CA SER A 66 20.00 -3.85 2.78
C SER A 66 19.35 -4.19 1.44
N GLY A 67 18.39 -3.36 0.99
CA GLY A 67 17.73 -3.62 -0.28
C GLY A 67 16.31 -3.12 -0.36
N GLU A 68 15.57 -3.66 -1.30
CA GLU A 68 14.22 -3.21 -1.63
C GLU A 68 13.33 -4.42 -1.90
N VAL A 69 12.10 -4.35 -1.40
CA VAL A 69 11.07 -5.37 -1.62
C VAL A 69 9.84 -4.68 -2.21
N THR A 70 9.25 -5.30 -3.22
CA THR A 70 8.05 -4.78 -3.88
C THR A 70 6.92 -5.80 -3.78
N CYS A 71 5.74 -5.33 -3.35
CA CYS A 71 4.51 -6.11 -3.36
C CYS A 71 3.52 -5.47 -4.31
N ILE A 72 2.84 -6.27 -5.12
CA ILE A 72 1.90 -5.76 -6.12
C ILE A 72 0.55 -6.43 -5.91
N ALA A 73 -0.52 -5.63 -5.99
CA ALA A 73 -1.88 -6.12 -5.93
C ALA A 73 -2.75 -5.37 -6.93
N HIS A 74 -3.80 -6.03 -7.39
CA HIS A 74 -4.73 -5.42 -8.34
C HIS A 74 -6.10 -5.29 -7.69
N LEU A 75 -6.73 -4.14 -7.88
CA LEU A 75 -8.08 -3.90 -7.41
C LEU A 75 -9.03 -3.91 -8.60
N THR A 76 -10.08 -4.72 -8.48
CA THR A 76 -11.17 -4.77 -9.44
C THR A 76 -12.45 -4.35 -8.74
N VAL A 77 -13.16 -3.43 -9.32
CA VAL A 77 -14.39 -2.90 -8.73
C VAL A 77 -15.60 -3.19 -9.60
#